data_8f2a8062140c46e595bf2932d8cd72f3
#
_entry.id   8f2a8062140c46e595bf2932d8cd72f3
#
_cell.length_a   1.000
_cell.length_b   1.000
_cell.length_c   1.000
_cell.angle_alpha   90.00
_cell.angle_beta   90.00
_cell.angle_gamma   90.00
#
_symmetry.space_group_name_H-M   'P 1'
#
loop_
_entity.id
_entity.type
_entity.pdbx_description
1 polymer ?
#
loop_
_entity_poly.entity_id
_entity_poly.type
_entity_poly.pdbx_seq_one_letter_code
_entity_poly.pdbx_strand_id
1 'polypeptide(L)'
;MKRKTDQICYYRRRVFIVDKNSYICASIREYVRMRKFRIVLLTFAFAACTLGAQAAGPEIETLAGRARDLFDYGRWSDARQEFLRVRAALTPSDRLLAQEVEFYLAACAVELGSPDAEGALRAFSERYPESVYANDVRFALGSFYCAAGNMKQAREAFEKTEY
;
A
#
# COMPACT_ATOMS: atom_id res chain seq x y z
N MET A 1 31.04 -23.44 -8.03
CA MET A 1 30.83 -22.18 -7.29
C MET A 1 30.09 -21.20 -8.19
N LYS A 2 28.75 -21.11 -8.13
CA LYS A 2 27.95 -20.10 -8.86
C LYS A 2 27.97 -18.82 -8.06
N ARG A 3 28.58 -17.75 -8.59
CA ARG A 3 28.50 -16.41 -8.00
C ARG A 3 27.03 -15.98 -8.04
N LYS A 4 26.47 -15.68 -6.86
CA LYS A 4 25.20 -14.94 -6.73
C LYS A 4 25.43 -13.57 -7.35
N THR A 5 24.83 -13.29 -8.46
CA THR A 5 24.80 -11.94 -9.04
C THR A 5 23.79 -11.15 -8.21
N ASP A 6 24.29 -10.30 -7.35
CA ASP A 6 23.49 -9.29 -6.67
C ASP A 6 23.00 -8.32 -7.76
N GLN A 7 21.70 -8.41 -8.08
CA GLN A 7 21.10 -7.48 -9.03
C GLN A 7 20.80 -6.17 -8.30
N ILE A 8 21.47 -5.13 -8.75
CA ILE A 8 21.28 -3.76 -8.24
C ILE A 8 20.26 -3.07 -9.12
N CYS A 9 19.07 -2.77 -8.56
CA CYS A 9 18.11 -1.90 -9.21
C CYS A 9 18.42 -0.44 -8.87
N TYR A 10 18.80 0.35 -9.89
CA TYR A 10 19.01 1.79 -9.78
C TYR A 10 17.78 2.55 -10.24
N TYR A 11 17.14 3.28 -9.32
CA TYR A 11 16.16 4.28 -9.68
C TYR A 11 16.54 5.62 -9.04
N ARG A 12 16.71 6.61 -9.90
CA ARG A 12 16.93 8.08 -9.70
C ARG A 12 17.17 8.55 -8.25
N ARG A 13 18.30 8.14 -7.60
CA ARG A 13 18.82 8.52 -6.28
C ARG A 13 18.68 7.53 -5.12
N ARG A 14 18.17 6.32 -5.30
CA ARG A 14 18.27 5.30 -4.23
C ARG A 14 18.83 4.00 -4.78
N VAL A 15 19.90 3.54 -4.14
CA VAL A 15 20.50 2.22 -4.41
C VAL A 15 19.70 1.20 -3.61
N PHE A 16 19.05 0.26 -4.26
CA PHE A 16 18.45 -0.88 -3.61
C PHE A 16 19.31 -2.12 -3.87
N ILE A 17 19.89 -2.68 -2.82
CA ILE A 17 20.56 -3.98 -2.89
C ILE A 17 19.47 -5.02 -2.65
N VAL A 18 19.13 -5.79 -3.69
CA VAL A 18 18.08 -6.81 -3.62
C VAL A 18 18.69 -8.12 -3.15
N ASP A 19 18.62 -8.39 -1.86
CA ASP A 19 18.75 -9.75 -1.35
C ASP A 19 17.35 -10.38 -1.31
N LYS A 20 17.23 -11.63 -1.81
CA LYS A 20 15.97 -12.24 -2.32
C LYS A 20 14.80 -12.36 -1.32
N ASN A 21 14.95 -12.03 -0.03
CA ASN A 21 13.91 -12.33 0.97
C ASN A 21 13.56 -11.26 2.01
N SER A 22 14.19 -10.06 2.01
CA SER A 22 14.00 -9.16 3.16
C SER A 22 13.62 -7.72 2.86
N TYR A 23 13.67 -7.25 1.60
CA TYR A 23 13.72 -5.81 1.33
C TYR A 23 12.43 -5.18 0.84
N ILE A 24 11.52 -5.95 0.24
CA ILE A 24 10.21 -5.42 -0.18
C ILE A 24 9.42 -4.96 1.04
N CYS A 25 9.41 -5.77 2.10
CA CYS A 25 8.72 -5.47 3.35
C CYS A 25 9.28 -4.26 4.11
N ALA A 26 10.61 -4.09 4.13
CA ALA A 26 11.23 -2.96 4.83
C ALA A 26 10.96 -1.63 4.13
N SER A 27 11.00 -1.62 2.81
CA SER A 27 10.82 -0.40 2.01
C SER A 27 9.38 0.13 2.07
N ILE A 28 8.39 -0.76 1.97
CA ILE A 28 6.96 -0.39 2.10
C ILE A 28 6.69 0.09 3.54
N ARG A 29 7.26 -0.59 4.54
CA ARG A 29 7.08 -0.25 5.96
C ARG A 29 7.65 1.13 6.31
N GLU A 30 8.84 1.48 5.83
CA GLU A 30 9.42 2.81 6.07
C GLU A 30 8.66 3.91 5.34
N TYR A 31 8.20 3.65 4.12
CA TYR A 31 7.44 4.61 3.34
C TYR A 31 6.08 4.93 3.98
N VAL A 32 5.36 3.93 4.44
CA VAL A 32 4.09 4.10 5.18
C VAL A 32 4.33 4.80 6.53
N ARG A 33 5.44 4.50 7.23
CA ARG A 33 5.81 5.14 8.51
C ARG A 33 6.12 6.63 8.34
N MET A 34 6.88 7.01 7.31
CA MET A 34 7.24 8.42 7.08
C MET A 34 6.04 9.29 6.70
N ARG A 35 5.02 8.70 6.06
CA ARG A 35 3.78 9.41 5.73
C ARG A 35 2.95 9.75 6.97
N LYS A 36 2.93 8.89 7.99
CA LYS A 36 2.26 9.19 9.28
C LYS A 36 2.84 10.43 9.97
N PHE A 37 4.16 10.68 9.87
CA PHE A 37 4.80 11.88 10.44
C PHE A 37 4.41 13.19 9.72
N ARG A 38 4.07 13.14 8.44
CA ARG A 38 3.63 14.32 7.68
C ARG A 38 2.16 14.67 7.90
N ILE A 39 1.32 13.70 8.20
CA ILE A 39 -0.13 13.91 8.42
C ILE A 39 -0.40 14.56 9.77
N VAL A 40 0.40 14.30 10.81
CA VAL A 40 0.22 14.88 12.15
C VAL A 40 0.45 16.39 12.17
N LEU A 41 1.19 16.98 11.22
CA LEU A 41 1.48 18.41 11.14
C LEU A 41 0.44 19.23 10.36
N LEU A 42 -0.51 18.61 9.64
CA LEU A 42 -1.51 19.30 8.81
C LEU A 42 -2.94 19.31 9.36
N THR A 43 -3.20 18.69 10.50
CA THR A 43 -4.57 18.57 11.06
C THR A 43 -4.99 19.72 11.97
N PHE A 44 -4.22 20.80 12.08
CA PHE A 44 -4.60 21.95 12.94
C PHE A 44 -5.28 23.11 12.21
N ALA A 45 -5.61 23.00 10.94
CA ALA A 45 -6.15 24.13 10.18
C ALA A 45 -7.32 23.77 9.26
N PHE A 46 -8.37 23.09 9.72
CA PHE A 46 -9.66 23.13 8.99
C PHE A 46 -10.81 22.67 9.90
N ALA A 47 -11.18 23.50 10.86
CA ALA A 47 -12.50 23.45 11.46
C ALA A 47 -13.35 24.52 10.78
N ALA A 48 -14.14 24.13 9.78
CA ALA A 48 -15.41 24.72 9.36
C ALA A 48 -15.73 24.43 7.89
N CYS A 49 -16.39 23.30 7.63
CA CYS A 49 -17.42 23.20 6.58
C CYS A 49 -18.12 21.84 6.75
N THR A 50 -19.11 21.80 7.63
CA THR A 50 -20.03 20.68 7.77
C THR A 50 -21.11 20.77 6.70
N LEU A 51 -21.01 19.99 5.63
CA LEU A 51 -22.13 19.64 4.77
C LEU A 51 -21.94 18.18 4.30
N GLY A 52 -22.63 17.25 4.99
CA GLY A 52 -23.25 16.10 4.37
C GLY A 52 -22.37 14.99 3.79
N ALA A 53 -21.16 14.72 4.27
CA ALA A 53 -20.57 13.41 4.06
C ALA A 53 -21.06 12.49 5.20
N GLN A 54 -21.99 11.59 4.91
CA GLN A 54 -22.29 10.49 5.81
C GLN A 54 -21.01 9.65 5.89
N ALA A 55 -20.23 9.88 6.93
CA ALA A 55 -19.04 9.09 7.24
C ALA A 55 -19.49 7.65 7.55
N ALA A 56 -18.63 6.71 7.18
CA ALA A 56 -18.73 5.33 7.66
C ALA A 56 -19.11 5.34 9.14
N GLY A 57 -20.04 4.48 9.54
CA GLY A 57 -20.48 4.44 10.93
C GLY A 57 -19.28 4.28 11.86
N PRO A 58 -19.30 4.85 13.08
CA PRO A 58 -18.16 4.86 14.00
C PRO A 58 -17.64 3.45 14.30
N GLU A 59 -18.46 2.44 14.14
CA GLU A 59 -18.11 1.03 14.28
C GLU A 59 -17.19 0.54 13.16
N ILE A 60 -17.48 0.90 11.90
CA ILE A 60 -16.68 0.50 10.72
C ILE A 60 -15.30 1.18 10.79
N GLU A 61 -15.25 2.46 11.18
CA GLU A 61 -13.98 3.18 11.33
C GLU A 61 -13.12 2.59 12.44
N THR A 62 -13.74 2.14 13.54
CA THR A 62 -13.03 1.45 14.63
C THR A 62 -12.45 0.11 14.17
N LEU A 63 -13.19 -0.64 13.36
CA LEU A 63 -12.70 -1.89 12.76
C LEU A 63 -11.54 -1.63 11.80
N ALA A 64 -11.65 -0.60 10.96
CA ALA A 64 -10.58 -0.20 10.05
C ALA A 64 -9.33 0.25 10.82
N GLY A 65 -9.50 0.98 11.92
CA GLY A 65 -8.40 1.36 12.81
C GLY A 65 -7.65 0.15 13.36
N ARG A 66 -8.39 -0.84 13.88
CA ARG A 66 -7.81 -2.11 14.35
C ARG A 66 -7.06 -2.86 13.24
N ALA A 67 -7.63 -2.91 12.04
CA ALA A 67 -6.99 -3.56 10.91
C ALA A 67 -5.67 -2.88 10.52
N ARG A 68 -5.61 -1.53 10.57
CA ARG A 68 -4.38 -0.75 10.37
C ARG A 68 -3.33 -1.07 11.43
N ASP A 69 -3.72 -1.10 12.70
CA ASP A 69 -2.80 -1.43 13.79
C ASP A 69 -2.21 -2.84 13.61
N LEU A 70 -3.02 -3.83 13.25
CA LEU A 70 -2.54 -5.18 12.97
C LEU A 70 -1.54 -5.20 11.81
N PHE A 71 -1.78 -4.44 10.75
CA PHE A 71 -0.86 -4.30 9.63
C PHE A 71 0.47 -3.68 10.07
N ASP A 72 0.43 -2.61 10.85
CA ASP A 72 1.61 -1.91 11.37
C ASP A 72 2.45 -2.79 12.31
N TYR A 73 1.81 -3.70 13.05
CA TYR A 73 2.50 -4.69 13.89
C TYR A 73 3.02 -5.90 13.11
N GLY A 74 2.86 -5.95 11.78
CA GLY A 74 3.30 -7.05 10.95
C GLY A 74 2.43 -8.30 11.02
N ARG A 75 1.22 -8.18 11.58
CA ARG A 75 0.22 -9.26 11.64
C ARG A 75 -0.65 -9.26 10.39
N TRP A 76 -0.01 -9.41 9.23
CA TRP A 76 -0.65 -9.19 7.93
C TRP A 76 -1.80 -10.14 7.63
N SER A 77 -1.72 -11.40 8.10
CA SER A 77 -2.83 -12.37 7.96
C SER A 77 -4.08 -11.90 8.70
N ASP A 78 -3.90 -11.43 9.94
CA ASP A 78 -5.01 -10.96 10.77
C ASP A 78 -5.55 -9.63 10.26
N ALA A 79 -4.65 -8.71 9.87
CA ALA A 79 -5.01 -7.45 9.23
C ALA A 79 -5.87 -7.69 7.98
N ARG A 80 -5.46 -8.64 7.11
CA ARG A 80 -6.23 -9.00 5.92
C ARG A 80 -7.64 -9.46 6.26
N GLN A 81 -7.79 -10.30 7.29
CA GLN A 81 -9.12 -10.76 7.71
C GLN A 81 -10.00 -9.61 8.21
N GLU A 82 -9.45 -8.70 9.02
CA GLU A 82 -10.20 -7.54 9.50
C GLU A 82 -10.56 -6.59 8.35
N PHE A 83 -9.64 -6.32 7.41
CA PHE A 83 -9.97 -5.52 6.22
C PHE A 83 -11.04 -6.16 5.34
N LEU A 84 -11.10 -7.49 5.23
CA LEU A 84 -12.17 -8.19 4.53
C LEU A 84 -13.52 -7.99 5.22
N ARG A 85 -13.54 -7.96 6.56
CA ARG A 85 -14.76 -7.64 7.34
C ARG A 85 -15.20 -6.20 7.12
N VAL A 86 -14.27 -5.25 7.18
CA VAL A 86 -14.55 -3.84 6.88
C VAL A 86 -15.13 -3.73 5.47
N ARG A 87 -14.48 -4.35 4.46
CA ARG A 87 -14.95 -4.33 3.08
C ARG A 87 -16.38 -4.84 2.91
N ALA A 88 -16.75 -5.90 3.63
CA ALA A 88 -18.09 -6.47 3.59
C ALA A 88 -19.16 -5.56 4.22
N ALA A 89 -18.76 -4.66 5.10
CA ALA A 89 -19.64 -3.71 5.80
C ALA A 89 -19.72 -2.34 5.12
N LEU A 90 -18.86 -2.07 4.11
CA LEU A 90 -18.86 -0.80 3.37
C LEU A 90 -20.14 -0.57 2.59
N THR A 91 -20.58 0.68 2.58
CA THR A 91 -21.67 1.17 1.76
C THR A 91 -21.15 1.94 0.55
N PRO A 92 -21.96 2.19 -0.50
CA PRO A 92 -21.53 3.00 -1.65
C PRO A 92 -21.11 4.43 -1.32
N SER A 93 -21.48 4.96 -0.14
CA SER A 93 -21.08 6.28 0.33
C SER A 93 -19.64 6.32 0.87
N ASP A 94 -19.07 5.18 1.28
CA ASP A 94 -17.79 5.08 1.97
C ASP A 94 -16.60 5.01 1.00
N ARG A 95 -16.63 5.83 -0.05
CA ARG A 95 -15.66 5.76 -1.16
C ARG A 95 -14.20 5.87 -0.74
N LEU A 96 -13.88 6.75 0.21
CA LEU A 96 -12.50 6.95 0.66
C LEU A 96 -12.02 5.75 1.48
N LEU A 97 -12.87 5.26 2.39
CA LEU A 97 -12.55 4.08 3.17
C LEU A 97 -12.46 2.82 2.29
N ALA A 98 -13.28 2.73 1.23
CA ALA A 98 -13.19 1.65 0.26
C ALA A 98 -11.84 1.63 -0.45
N GLN A 99 -11.31 2.78 -0.89
CA GLN A 99 -9.98 2.88 -1.49
C GLN A 99 -8.89 2.47 -0.49
N GLU A 100 -8.99 2.93 0.75
CA GLU A 100 -8.04 2.57 1.81
C GLU A 100 -8.03 1.07 2.05
N VAL A 101 -9.20 0.45 2.20
CA VAL A 101 -9.34 -1.00 2.42
C VAL A 101 -8.75 -1.81 1.27
N GLU A 102 -9.05 -1.44 0.02
CA GLU A 102 -8.49 -2.15 -1.15
C GLU A 102 -6.96 -1.98 -1.22
N PHE A 103 -6.43 -0.80 -0.85
CA PHE A 103 -4.99 -0.59 -0.72
C PHE A 103 -4.35 -1.55 0.29
N TYR A 104 -4.88 -1.60 1.51
CA TYR A 104 -4.33 -2.47 2.55
C TYR A 104 -4.49 -3.96 2.24
N LEU A 105 -5.57 -4.35 1.55
CA LEU A 105 -5.72 -5.74 1.09
C LEU A 105 -4.64 -6.11 0.07
N ALA A 106 -4.33 -5.22 -0.88
CA ALA A 106 -3.24 -5.43 -1.82
C ALA A 106 -1.86 -5.45 -1.12
N ALA A 107 -1.64 -4.55 -0.15
CA ALA A 107 -0.43 -4.51 0.64
C ALA A 107 -0.26 -5.80 1.48
N CYS A 108 -1.31 -6.30 2.12
CA CYS A 108 -1.29 -7.59 2.82
C CYS A 108 -0.94 -8.75 1.88
N ALA A 109 -1.44 -8.74 0.64
CA ALA A 109 -1.12 -9.79 -0.33
C ALA A 109 0.38 -9.78 -0.68
N VAL A 110 0.99 -8.61 -0.82
CA VAL A 110 2.44 -8.45 -1.05
C VAL A 110 3.24 -8.97 0.15
N GLU A 111 2.89 -8.54 1.35
CA GLU A 111 3.60 -8.91 2.59
C GLU A 111 3.52 -10.42 2.90
N LEU A 112 2.41 -11.05 2.52
CA LEU A 112 2.19 -12.49 2.67
C LEU A 112 2.82 -13.32 1.53
N GLY A 113 3.40 -12.67 0.51
CA GLY A 113 3.92 -13.35 -0.67
C GLY A 113 2.84 -14.09 -1.47
N SER A 114 1.63 -13.57 -1.45
CA SER A 114 0.46 -14.19 -2.08
C SER A 114 0.59 -14.19 -3.61
N PRO A 115 0.21 -15.27 -4.31
CA PRO A 115 0.31 -15.33 -5.77
C PRO A 115 -0.62 -14.33 -6.48
N ASP A 116 -1.62 -13.81 -5.81
CA ASP A 116 -2.56 -12.79 -6.30
C ASP A 116 -2.10 -11.34 -6.04
N ALA A 117 -0.93 -11.14 -5.41
CA ALA A 117 -0.43 -9.82 -5.05
C ALA A 117 -0.29 -8.88 -6.27
N GLU A 118 0.31 -9.36 -7.37
CA GLU A 118 0.41 -8.57 -8.61
C GLU A 118 -0.97 -8.16 -9.13
N GLY A 119 -1.89 -9.12 -9.20
CA GLY A 119 -3.26 -8.87 -9.65
C GLY A 119 -3.98 -7.83 -8.79
N ALA A 120 -3.83 -7.89 -7.48
CA ALA A 120 -4.43 -6.96 -6.54
C ALA A 120 -3.88 -5.53 -6.71
N LEU A 121 -2.55 -5.38 -6.84
CA LEU A 121 -1.91 -4.08 -7.08
C LEU A 121 -2.35 -3.46 -8.42
N ARG A 122 -2.40 -4.26 -9.48
CA ARG A 122 -2.85 -3.80 -10.81
C ARG A 122 -4.31 -3.39 -10.79
N ALA A 123 -5.19 -4.21 -10.21
CA ALA A 123 -6.60 -3.90 -10.09
C ALA A 123 -6.85 -2.60 -9.31
N PHE A 124 -6.06 -2.35 -8.26
CA PHE A 124 -6.11 -1.07 -7.54
C PHE A 124 -5.71 0.10 -8.43
N SER A 125 -4.58 0.00 -9.14
CA SER A 125 -4.08 1.07 -10.02
C SER A 125 -5.06 1.41 -11.15
N GLU A 126 -5.78 0.41 -11.68
CA GLU A 126 -6.76 0.60 -12.73
C GLU A 126 -8.07 1.22 -12.19
N ARG A 127 -8.50 0.80 -11.00
CA ARG A 127 -9.75 1.28 -10.40
C ARG A 127 -9.64 2.65 -9.76
N TYR A 128 -8.47 2.98 -9.20
CA TYR A 128 -8.25 4.18 -8.40
C TYR A 128 -6.98 4.94 -8.83
N PRO A 129 -6.87 5.37 -10.10
CA PRO A 129 -5.66 6.02 -10.63
C PRO A 129 -5.32 7.33 -9.92
N GLU A 130 -6.33 8.05 -9.41
CA GLU A 130 -6.21 9.34 -8.71
C GLU A 130 -6.23 9.20 -7.18
N SER A 131 -6.15 7.97 -6.66
CA SER A 131 -6.13 7.74 -5.22
C SER A 131 -4.87 8.32 -4.58
N VAL A 132 -5.00 8.77 -3.34
CA VAL A 132 -3.83 9.13 -2.51
C VAL A 132 -2.84 7.98 -2.33
N TYR A 133 -3.27 6.74 -2.54
CA TYR A 133 -2.45 5.53 -2.48
C TYR A 133 -1.89 5.10 -3.84
N ALA A 134 -2.23 5.79 -4.94
CA ALA A 134 -1.86 5.35 -6.29
C ALA A 134 -0.35 5.26 -6.47
N ASN A 135 0.41 6.22 -5.93
CA ASN A 135 1.87 6.20 -5.99
C ASN A 135 2.48 5.08 -5.15
N ASP A 136 1.91 4.80 -3.97
CA ASP A 136 2.37 3.73 -3.09
C ASP A 136 2.20 2.37 -3.77
N VAL A 137 1.07 2.19 -4.46
CA VAL A 137 0.78 0.96 -5.22
C VAL A 137 1.68 0.81 -6.44
N ARG A 138 1.94 1.89 -7.20
CA ARG A 138 2.88 1.86 -8.34
C ARG A 138 4.28 1.51 -7.88
N PHE A 139 4.72 2.08 -6.76
CA PHE A 139 6.02 1.77 -6.15
C PHE A 139 6.08 0.30 -5.69
N ALA A 140 5.03 -0.20 -5.03
CA ALA A 140 4.95 -1.60 -4.60
C ALA A 140 4.99 -2.56 -5.81
N LEU A 141 4.29 -2.23 -6.88
CA LEU A 141 4.29 -3.00 -8.12
C LEU A 141 5.68 -3.02 -8.78
N GLY A 142 6.36 -1.87 -8.85
CA GLY A 142 7.73 -1.79 -9.33
C GLY A 142 8.69 -2.64 -8.51
N SER A 143 8.58 -2.58 -7.18
CA SER A 143 9.37 -3.39 -6.25
C SER A 143 9.10 -4.90 -6.41
N PHE A 144 7.84 -5.27 -6.60
CA PHE A 144 7.43 -6.64 -6.88
C PHE A 144 8.09 -7.17 -8.17
N TYR A 145 8.06 -6.40 -9.26
CA TYR A 145 8.71 -6.80 -10.50
C TYR A 145 10.23 -6.86 -10.41
N CYS A 146 10.87 -5.96 -9.63
CA CYS A 146 12.30 -6.05 -9.33
C CYS A 146 12.64 -7.38 -8.66
N ALA A 147 11.88 -7.78 -7.64
CA ALA A 147 12.10 -9.03 -6.91
C ALA A 147 11.89 -10.26 -7.81
N ALA A 148 10.94 -10.18 -8.75
CA ALA A 148 10.70 -11.22 -9.75
C ALA A 148 11.75 -11.25 -10.88
N GLY A 149 12.69 -10.28 -10.92
CA GLY A 149 13.71 -10.16 -11.97
C GLY A 149 13.18 -9.55 -13.28
N ASN A 150 11.97 -9.01 -13.27
CA ASN A 150 11.33 -8.43 -14.45
C ASN A 150 11.61 -6.92 -14.55
N MET A 151 12.87 -6.60 -14.93
CA MET A 151 13.38 -5.22 -14.93
C MET A 151 12.64 -4.27 -15.86
N LYS A 152 12.07 -4.79 -16.96
CA LYS A 152 11.30 -3.94 -17.91
C LYS A 152 10.04 -3.41 -17.23
N GLN A 153 9.22 -4.30 -16.67
CA GLN A 153 7.98 -3.93 -16.00
C GLN A 153 8.25 -3.11 -14.73
N ALA A 154 9.33 -3.43 -13.99
CA ALA A 154 9.74 -2.65 -12.83
C ALA A 154 10.00 -1.19 -13.20
N ARG A 155 10.76 -0.95 -14.28
CA ARG A 155 11.05 0.40 -14.78
C ARG A 155 9.76 1.12 -15.18
N GLU A 156 8.89 0.47 -15.96
CA GLU A 156 7.61 1.04 -16.40
C GLU A 156 6.71 1.44 -15.22
N ALA A 157 6.71 0.65 -14.14
CA ALA A 157 5.95 0.95 -12.95
C ALA A 157 6.52 2.16 -12.19
N PHE A 158 7.86 2.24 -12.04
CA PHE A 158 8.52 3.35 -11.36
C PHE A 158 8.45 4.66 -12.16
N GLU A 159 8.51 4.60 -13.49
CA GLU A 159 8.39 5.80 -14.34
C GLU A 159 7.01 6.48 -14.21
N LYS A 160 5.97 5.71 -13.85
CA LYS A 160 4.62 6.22 -13.59
C LYS A 160 4.43 6.74 -12.17
N THR A 161 5.42 6.59 -11.29
CA THR A 161 5.35 7.08 -9.91
C THR A 161 5.73 8.56 -9.88
N GLU A 162 4.87 9.41 -9.34
CA GLU A 162 5.10 10.85 -9.17
C GLU A 162 5.80 11.12 -7.84
N TYR A 163 6.73 12.09 -7.83
CA TYR A 163 7.52 12.49 -6.64
C TYR A 163 7.34 13.97 -6.32
#